data_03de14a78bdd7a2f95d1666e3e1476f1
#
_entry.id   03de14a78bdd7a2f95d1666e3e1476f1
#
_cell.length_a   1.000
_cell.length_b   1.000
_cell.length_c   1.000
_cell.angle_alpha   90.00
_cell.angle_beta   90.00
_cell.angle_gamma   90.00
#
_symmetry.space_group_name_H-M   'P 1'
#
loop_
_entity.id
_entity.type
_entity.pdbx_description
1 polymer ?
#
loop_
_entity_poly.entity_id
_entity_poly.type
_entity_poly.pdbx_seq_one_letter_code
_entity_poly.pdbx_strand_id
1 'polypeptide(L)'
;EETNAHEKGYLADHGVEAVAMAGDDFSKKETSGGPKGTDYASVAPDEILVHARAVDRDEAEAVFISCANFGSAGIAQALEDELGKPVITSNASTFWAGLRAGGIDDKIGGFGRLLSEH
;
A
#
# COMPACT_ATOMS: atom_id res chain seq x y z
N GLU A 1 6.86 -15.32 -2.40
CA GLU A 1 8.30 -15.06 -2.73
C GLU A 1 8.49 -14.71 -4.21
N GLU A 2 7.90 -15.46 -5.15
CA GLU A 2 8.03 -15.18 -6.59
C GLU A 2 7.40 -13.84 -6.99
N THR A 3 6.23 -13.51 -6.47
CA THR A 3 5.55 -12.23 -6.70
C THR A 3 6.41 -11.05 -6.23
N ASN A 4 6.99 -11.14 -5.04
CA ASN A 4 7.85 -10.10 -4.49
C ASN A 4 9.11 -9.87 -5.34
N ALA A 5 9.71 -10.93 -5.87
CA ALA A 5 10.87 -10.81 -6.74
C ALA A 5 10.52 -10.10 -8.06
N HIS A 6 9.37 -10.42 -8.64
CA HIS A 6 8.87 -9.77 -9.84
C HIS A 6 8.59 -8.28 -9.60
N GLU A 7 7.90 -7.96 -8.52
CA GLU A 7 7.56 -6.59 -8.13
C GLU A 7 8.81 -5.74 -7.85
N LYS A 8 9.79 -6.31 -7.15
CA LYS A 8 11.08 -5.66 -6.91
C LYS A 8 11.81 -5.34 -8.22
N GLY A 9 11.81 -6.27 -9.18
CA GLY A 9 12.39 -6.05 -10.50
C GLY A 9 11.68 -4.94 -11.26
N TYR A 10 10.36 -4.94 -11.27
CA TYR A 10 9.56 -3.90 -11.92
C TYR A 10 9.83 -2.51 -11.33
N LEU A 11 9.88 -2.38 -10.02
CA LEU A 11 10.20 -1.11 -9.35
C LEU A 11 11.60 -0.63 -9.72
N ALA A 12 12.59 -1.51 -9.73
CA ALA A 12 13.97 -1.18 -10.11
C ALA A 12 14.08 -0.70 -11.56
N ASP A 13 13.35 -1.31 -12.50
CA ASP A 13 13.30 -0.88 -13.90
C ASP A 13 12.71 0.52 -14.07
N HIS A 14 11.96 1.00 -13.09
CA HIS A 14 11.38 2.35 -13.02
C HIS A 14 12.15 3.31 -12.10
N GLY A 15 13.35 2.93 -11.66
CA GLY A 15 14.21 3.77 -10.84
C GLY A 15 13.84 3.83 -9.36
N VAL A 16 13.03 2.87 -8.88
CA VAL A 16 12.64 2.75 -7.48
C VAL A 16 13.34 1.55 -6.84
N GLU A 17 14.20 1.79 -5.87
CA GLU A 17 14.89 0.75 -5.13
C GLU A 17 14.06 0.28 -3.93
N ALA A 18 13.72 -1.01 -3.88
CA ALA A 18 13.09 -1.60 -2.71
C ALA A 18 14.17 -2.06 -1.71
N VAL A 19 14.45 -1.23 -0.71
CA VAL A 19 15.46 -1.49 0.35
C VAL A 19 15.03 -2.58 1.31
N ALA A 20 13.73 -2.73 1.52
CA ALA A 20 13.13 -3.85 2.25
C ALA A 20 11.82 -4.25 1.59
N MET A 21 11.45 -5.51 1.69
CA MET A 21 10.19 -6.02 1.17
C MET A 21 9.70 -7.18 2.04
N ALA A 22 8.43 -7.16 2.39
CA ALA A 22 7.75 -8.25 3.05
C ALA A 22 6.46 -8.58 2.30
N GLY A 23 6.07 -9.82 2.33
CA GLY A 23 4.79 -10.28 1.82
C GLY A 23 4.29 -11.41 2.69
N ASP A 24 2.99 -11.48 2.90
CA ASP A 24 2.35 -12.54 3.65
C ASP A 24 1.32 -13.27 2.78
N ASP A 25 1.13 -14.54 3.08
CA ASP A 25 0.15 -15.38 2.39
C ASP A 25 -1.18 -15.38 3.15
N PHE A 26 -1.96 -14.34 2.94
CA PHE A 26 -3.29 -14.21 3.52
C PHE A 26 -4.32 -15.20 2.95
N SER A 27 -3.97 -15.94 1.87
CA SER A 27 -4.84 -16.95 1.26
C SER A 27 -5.14 -18.12 2.19
N LYS A 28 -4.34 -18.30 3.24
CA LYS A 28 -4.49 -19.38 4.23
C LYS A 28 -5.33 -18.99 5.43
N LYS A 29 -5.73 -17.72 5.57
CA LYS A 29 -6.66 -17.32 6.63
C LYS A 29 -8.02 -17.96 6.39
N GLU A 30 -8.49 -18.72 7.37
CA GLU A 30 -9.86 -19.20 7.40
C GLU A 30 -10.77 -18.02 7.73
N THR A 31 -11.50 -17.54 6.74
CA THR A 31 -12.57 -16.59 6.96
C THR A 31 -13.92 -17.29 6.79
N SER A 32 -14.85 -16.90 7.60
CA SER A 32 -16.19 -17.46 7.64
C SER A 32 -16.98 -17.07 6.39
N GLY A 33 -16.85 -17.88 5.32
CA GLY A 33 -17.86 -17.89 4.26
C GLY A 33 -17.48 -17.45 2.86
N GLY A 34 -16.19 -17.18 2.54
CA GLY A 34 -15.76 -16.86 1.18
C GLY A 34 -15.02 -18.00 0.46
N PRO A 35 -14.89 -17.97 -0.87
CA PRO A 35 -14.04 -18.91 -1.61
C PRO A 35 -12.58 -18.78 -1.15
N LYS A 36 -11.90 -19.92 -0.97
CA LYS A 36 -10.48 -19.95 -0.61
C LYS A 36 -9.65 -19.08 -1.57
N GLY A 37 -8.82 -18.18 -1.03
CA GLY A 37 -7.87 -17.38 -1.81
C GLY A 37 -8.37 -15.97 -2.19
N THR A 38 -9.53 -15.51 -1.71
CA THR A 38 -10.10 -14.20 -2.05
C THR A 38 -10.17 -13.22 -0.88
N ASP A 39 -9.61 -13.55 0.26
CA ASP A 39 -9.89 -12.84 1.51
C ASP A 39 -8.93 -11.70 1.87
N TYR A 40 -8.16 -11.18 0.92
CA TYR A 40 -7.34 -9.98 1.15
C TYR A 40 -8.18 -8.77 1.60
N ALA A 41 -9.45 -8.70 1.18
CA ALA A 41 -10.36 -7.64 1.61
C ALA A 41 -10.79 -7.73 3.09
N SER A 42 -10.61 -8.90 3.71
CA SER A 42 -10.94 -9.12 5.14
C SER A 42 -9.75 -8.95 6.07
N VAL A 43 -8.56 -8.63 5.53
CA VAL A 43 -7.38 -8.29 6.36
C VAL A 43 -7.68 -7.01 7.10
N ALA A 44 -7.62 -7.08 8.43
CA ALA A 44 -7.92 -5.93 9.27
C ALA A 44 -6.89 -4.79 9.05
N PRO A 45 -7.32 -3.52 9.06
CA PRO A 45 -6.40 -2.39 8.94
C PRO A 45 -5.22 -2.45 9.91
N ASP A 46 -5.44 -2.84 11.16
CA ASP A 46 -4.40 -2.97 12.18
C ASP A 46 -3.33 -4.01 11.81
N GLU A 47 -3.72 -5.06 11.11
CA GLU A 47 -2.80 -6.09 10.61
C GLU A 47 -1.89 -5.53 9.52
N ILE A 48 -2.47 -4.75 8.59
CA ILE A 48 -1.70 -4.06 7.55
C ILE A 48 -0.71 -3.08 8.17
N LEU A 49 -1.12 -2.34 9.20
CA LEU A 49 -0.24 -1.43 9.95
C LEU A 49 0.95 -2.17 10.57
N VAL A 50 0.71 -3.33 11.20
CA VAL A 50 1.78 -4.16 11.80
C VAL A 50 2.80 -4.57 10.73
N HIS A 51 2.34 -5.04 9.57
CA HIS A 51 3.23 -5.43 8.47
C HIS A 51 4.01 -4.24 7.89
N ALA A 52 3.36 -3.10 7.69
CA ALA A 52 4.00 -1.89 7.19
C ALA A 52 5.10 -1.38 8.12
N ARG A 53 4.85 -1.37 9.44
CA ARG A 53 5.86 -1.01 10.45
C ARG A 53 7.04 -1.98 10.47
N ALA A 54 6.77 -3.27 10.32
CA ALA A 54 7.81 -4.30 10.35
C ALA A 54 8.77 -4.22 9.13
N VAL A 55 8.28 -3.73 8.00
CA VAL A 55 9.09 -3.58 6.78
C VAL A 55 9.80 -2.24 6.70
N ASP A 56 9.34 -1.21 7.41
CA ASP A 56 9.97 0.12 7.38
C ASP A 56 11.45 0.09 7.82
N ARG A 57 12.26 0.92 7.19
CA ARG A 57 13.70 1.08 7.45
C ARG A 57 14.05 2.56 7.42
N ASP A 58 15.01 2.96 8.21
CA ASP A 58 15.45 4.37 8.30
C ASP A 58 15.89 4.93 6.95
N GLU A 59 16.54 4.12 6.13
CA GLU A 59 16.98 4.49 4.78
C GLU A 59 15.85 4.55 3.73
N ALA A 60 14.68 4.03 4.04
CA ALA A 60 13.53 4.10 3.12
C ALA A 60 12.95 5.51 3.09
N GLU A 61 12.75 6.05 1.89
CA GLU A 61 12.17 7.38 1.68
C GLU A 61 10.63 7.36 1.66
N ALA A 62 10.03 6.17 1.46
CA ALA A 62 8.58 5.96 1.44
C ALA A 62 8.24 4.52 1.79
N VAL A 63 6.98 4.28 2.13
CA VAL A 63 6.40 2.93 2.28
C VAL A 63 5.38 2.71 1.16
N PHE A 64 5.48 1.56 0.48
CA PHE A 64 4.52 1.16 -0.54
C PHE A 64 3.75 -0.09 -0.11
N ILE A 65 2.41 0.00 -0.13
CA ILE A 65 1.50 -1.10 0.20
C ILE A 65 0.83 -1.57 -1.10
N SER A 66 1.37 -2.66 -1.65
CA SER A 66 0.94 -3.23 -2.93
C SER A 66 -0.13 -4.28 -2.72
N CYS A 67 -1.38 -3.87 -2.65
CA CYS A 67 -2.54 -4.75 -2.77
C CYS A 67 -3.83 -3.94 -2.97
N ALA A 68 -4.47 -4.09 -4.13
CA ALA A 68 -5.72 -3.40 -4.42
C ALA A 68 -6.92 -3.88 -3.57
N ASN A 69 -6.84 -5.10 -3.03
CA ASN A 69 -7.89 -5.66 -2.18
C ASN A 69 -7.78 -5.27 -0.70
N PHE A 70 -6.65 -4.71 -0.28
CA PHE A 70 -6.51 -4.21 1.09
C PHE A 70 -7.31 -2.92 1.31
N GLY A 71 -7.97 -2.80 2.46
CA GLY A 71 -8.55 -1.54 2.93
C GLY A 71 -7.48 -0.54 3.40
N SER A 72 -6.44 -0.35 2.58
CA SER A 72 -5.22 0.36 2.99
C SER A 72 -5.30 1.88 2.81
N ALA A 73 -6.19 2.40 1.99
CA ALA A 73 -6.28 3.84 1.75
C ALA A 73 -6.59 4.63 3.05
N GLY A 74 -7.44 4.08 3.92
CA GLY A 74 -7.83 4.72 5.18
C GLY A 74 -6.74 4.75 6.26
N ILE A 75 -5.68 3.94 6.12
CA ILE A 75 -4.56 3.90 7.08
C ILE A 75 -3.34 4.70 6.64
N ALA A 76 -3.29 5.12 5.39
CA ALA A 76 -2.13 5.81 4.83
C ALA A 76 -1.76 7.06 5.63
N GLN A 77 -2.74 7.91 5.96
CA GLN A 77 -2.50 9.12 6.72
C GLN A 77 -1.93 8.82 8.12
N ALA A 78 -2.53 7.89 8.85
CA ALA A 78 -2.08 7.54 10.20
C ALA A 78 -0.64 6.99 10.19
N LEU A 79 -0.31 6.19 9.18
CA LEU A 79 1.02 5.64 9.03
C LEU A 79 2.06 6.69 8.61
N GLU A 80 1.70 7.65 7.76
CA GLU A 80 2.53 8.81 7.43
C GLU A 80 2.81 9.69 8.65
N ASP A 81 1.79 9.94 9.47
CA ASP A 81 1.92 10.72 10.70
C ASP A 81 2.86 10.05 11.69
N GLU A 82 2.87 8.71 11.74
CA GLU A 82 3.73 7.92 12.61
C GLU A 82 5.17 7.82 12.09
N LEU A 83 5.35 7.50 10.81
CA LEU A 83 6.67 7.22 10.22
C LEU A 83 7.39 8.48 9.72
N GLY A 84 6.67 9.58 9.52
CA GLY A 84 7.20 10.80 8.93
C GLY A 84 7.54 10.70 7.44
N LYS A 85 7.08 9.64 6.76
CA LYS A 85 7.37 9.32 5.36
C LYS A 85 6.09 9.20 4.55
N PRO A 86 6.12 9.46 3.23
CA PRO A 86 4.98 9.16 2.36
C PRO A 86 4.60 7.67 2.41
N VAL A 87 3.31 7.39 2.47
CA VAL A 87 2.76 6.03 2.37
C VAL A 87 1.88 5.93 1.14
N ILE A 88 2.34 5.18 0.18
CA ILE A 88 1.67 4.99 -1.10
C ILE A 88 0.93 3.65 -1.08
N THR A 89 -0.35 3.66 -1.40
CA THR A 89 -1.14 2.43 -1.52
C THR A 89 -1.63 2.25 -2.94
N SER A 90 -1.81 1.00 -3.39
CA SER A 90 -2.34 0.71 -4.72
C SER A 90 -3.68 1.42 -4.97
N ASN A 91 -4.56 1.46 -3.98
CA ASN A 91 -5.87 2.09 -4.09
C ASN A 91 -5.77 3.61 -4.25
N ALA A 92 -4.97 4.27 -3.40
CA ALA A 92 -4.78 5.72 -3.46
C ALA A 92 -4.11 6.14 -4.78
N SER A 93 -3.08 5.39 -5.24
CA SER A 93 -2.40 5.67 -6.50
C SER A 93 -3.33 5.55 -7.71
N THR A 94 -4.13 4.48 -7.76
CA THR A 94 -5.08 4.26 -8.85
C THR A 94 -6.14 5.36 -8.87
N PHE A 95 -6.68 5.71 -7.72
CA PHE A 95 -7.69 6.77 -7.60
C PHE A 95 -7.10 8.13 -7.98
N TRP A 96 -5.93 8.48 -7.46
CA TRP A 96 -5.21 9.70 -7.81
C TRP A 96 -4.97 9.80 -9.32
N ALA A 97 -4.42 8.75 -9.94
CA ALA A 97 -4.15 8.72 -11.37
C ALA A 97 -5.43 8.88 -12.20
N GLY A 98 -6.53 8.24 -11.79
CA GLY A 98 -7.83 8.39 -12.42
C GLY A 98 -8.38 9.81 -12.36
N LEU A 99 -8.28 10.48 -11.20
CA LEU A 99 -8.66 11.88 -11.05
C LEU A 99 -7.86 12.79 -12.01
N ARG A 100 -6.54 12.66 -12.01
CA ARG A 100 -5.66 13.48 -12.85
C ARG A 100 -5.88 13.23 -14.35
N ALA A 101 -6.11 11.99 -14.75
CA ALA A 101 -6.48 11.65 -16.13
C ALA A 101 -7.83 12.25 -16.52
N GLY A 102 -8.76 12.41 -15.58
CA GLY A 102 -10.05 13.06 -15.78
C GLY A 102 -10.00 14.59 -15.71
N GLY A 103 -8.83 15.19 -15.47
CA GLY A 103 -8.69 16.66 -15.33
C GLY A 103 -9.20 17.20 -14.00
N ILE A 104 -9.29 16.34 -12.98
CA ILE A 104 -9.72 16.70 -11.61
C ILE A 104 -8.48 16.88 -10.74
N ASP A 105 -8.21 18.11 -10.30
CA ASP A 105 -7.03 18.47 -9.52
C ASP A 105 -7.35 18.69 -8.03
N ASP A 106 -8.52 18.24 -7.58
CA ASP A 106 -8.93 18.38 -6.18
C ASP A 106 -7.96 17.70 -5.23
N LYS A 107 -7.65 18.40 -4.13
CA LYS A 107 -6.83 17.88 -3.04
C LYS A 107 -7.74 17.22 -1.99
N ILE A 108 -7.46 15.98 -1.66
CA ILE A 108 -8.29 15.19 -0.76
C ILE A 108 -7.49 14.81 0.48
N GLY A 109 -7.84 15.39 1.63
CA GLY A 109 -7.19 15.10 2.91
C GLY A 109 -7.65 13.80 3.56
N GLY A 110 -6.83 13.26 4.46
CA GLY A 110 -7.16 12.09 5.26
C GLY A 110 -6.76 10.73 4.65
N PHE A 111 -6.16 10.74 3.45
CA PHE A 111 -5.75 9.53 2.73
C PHE A 111 -4.27 9.54 2.33
N GLY A 112 -3.45 10.33 3.04
CA GLY A 112 -2.03 10.47 2.79
C GLY A 112 -1.67 11.62 1.87
N ARG A 113 -0.37 11.91 1.78
CA ARG A 113 0.19 13.06 1.04
C ARG A 113 -0.07 12.99 -0.45
N LEU A 114 -0.13 11.80 -1.05
CA LEU A 114 -0.39 11.67 -2.48
C LEU A 114 -1.69 12.38 -2.89
N LEU A 115 -2.76 12.18 -2.13
CA LEU A 115 -4.06 12.80 -2.44
C LEU A 115 -4.19 14.23 -1.90
N SER A 116 -3.47 14.59 -0.85
CA SER A 116 -3.58 15.91 -0.23
C SER A 116 -2.62 16.96 -0.80
N GLU A 117 -1.50 16.55 -1.39
CA GLU A 117 -0.45 17.47 -1.84
C GLU A 117 -0.27 17.48 -3.37
N HIS A 118 -0.65 16.40 -4.05
CA HIS A 118 -0.44 16.19 -5.50
C HIS A 118 -1.76 15.97 -6.24
#